data_e2c7a26d72fbe4927df82b8f9414e384
#
_entry.id   e2c7a26d72fbe4927df82b8f9414e384
#
_cell.length_a   1.000
_cell.length_b   1.000
_cell.length_c   1.000
_cell.angle_alpha   90.00
_cell.angle_beta   90.00
_cell.angle_gamma   90.00
#
_symmetry.space_group_name_H-M   'P 1'
#
loop_
_entity.id
_entity.type
_entity.pdbx_description
1 polymer ?
#
loop_
_entity_poly.entity_id
_entity_poly.type
_entity_poly.pdbx_seq_one_letter_code
_entity_poly.pdbx_strand_id
1 'polypeptide(L)'
;MDLLNAIRSFIKVVEAGSIAAGARNLGLSPAAVSQNLARLEGHLQVRLLSRTTRSMAVTPAGAQYYERVKHIERDLALAEQAITTPDSEPQGRLCIASTSAFGRHVLAPLIPAFSARYPLLSIELVTTDRRVNHAREDVDVSLRIAPQLEDQLMARHIARIPFICCAAPGYLQNAGVPATPEALREHRCLVFRYPVDGRFLRWGFMRDGLRFEAEFGSVLISDDIDALTQMALHEGGITRLAEFIVRPHLASGALVPLFEYSDSGQAYAQTEPMDIYLCLADRFAMTTKVRVFMDYLRECLGDSWQVQA
;
A
#
# COMPACT_ATOMS: atom_id res chain seq x y z
N MET A 1 28.52 -22.54 -17.91
CA MET A 1 27.06 -22.46 -18.25
C MET A 1 26.65 -21.03 -17.98
N ASP A 2 26.06 -20.38 -18.94
CA ASP A 2 25.42 -19.07 -18.68
C ASP A 2 24.08 -19.34 -17.96
N LEU A 3 24.15 -19.40 -16.64
CA LEU A 3 23.01 -19.72 -15.78
C LEU A 3 21.90 -18.68 -15.91
N LEU A 4 22.28 -17.41 -16.11
CA LEU A 4 21.32 -16.31 -16.22
C LEU A 4 20.47 -16.43 -17.49
N ASN A 5 21.07 -16.71 -18.64
CA ASN A 5 20.36 -16.94 -19.90
C ASN A 5 19.47 -18.20 -19.83
N ALA A 6 19.90 -19.22 -19.08
CA ALA A 6 19.08 -20.40 -18.85
C ALA A 6 17.84 -20.10 -17.98
N ILE A 7 18.00 -19.31 -16.92
CA ILE A 7 16.90 -18.81 -16.09
C ILE A 7 15.94 -17.92 -16.90
N ARG A 8 16.45 -16.95 -17.66
CA ARG A 8 15.65 -16.10 -18.56
C ARG A 8 14.81 -16.94 -19.55
N SER A 9 15.47 -17.95 -20.15
CA SER A 9 14.77 -18.86 -21.06
C SER A 9 13.61 -19.60 -20.38
N PHE A 10 13.80 -20.05 -19.14
CA PHE A 10 12.77 -20.68 -18.36
C PHE A 10 11.61 -19.74 -18.04
N ILE A 11 11.89 -18.54 -17.53
CA ILE A 11 10.89 -17.53 -17.20
C ILE A 11 10.02 -17.21 -18.42
N LYS A 12 10.65 -16.87 -19.57
CA LYS A 12 9.92 -16.49 -20.79
C LYS A 12 9.11 -17.64 -21.40
N VAL A 13 9.53 -18.87 -21.20
CA VAL A 13 8.77 -20.05 -21.66
C VAL A 13 7.56 -20.30 -20.75
N VAL A 14 7.67 -20.11 -19.44
CA VAL A 14 6.54 -20.22 -18.50
C VAL A 14 5.50 -19.13 -18.77
N GLU A 15 5.93 -17.86 -18.91
CA GLU A 15 5.06 -16.72 -19.20
C GLU A 15 4.33 -16.86 -20.54
N ALA A 16 5.02 -17.34 -21.57
CA ALA A 16 4.47 -17.47 -22.92
C ALA A 16 3.70 -18.79 -23.16
N GLY A 17 3.71 -19.72 -22.21
CA GLY A 17 3.02 -21.00 -22.29
C GLY A 17 3.60 -21.98 -23.32
N SER A 18 4.66 -21.63 -24.05
CA SER A 18 5.32 -22.53 -25.01
C SER A 18 6.77 -22.11 -25.29
N ILE A 19 7.61 -23.10 -25.64
CA ILE A 19 9.01 -22.88 -26.03
C ILE A 19 9.12 -21.98 -27.26
N ALA A 20 8.25 -22.18 -28.26
CA ALA A 20 8.27 -21.38 -29.48
C ALA A 20 7.90 -19.89 -29.23
N ALA A 21 6.93 -19.63 -28.36
CA ALA A 21 6.53 -18.28 -27.99
C ALA A 21 7.61 -17.62 -27.09
N GLY A 22 8.14 -18.31 -26.09
CA GLY A 22 9.24 -17.85 -25.26
C GLY A 22 10.50 -17.53 -26.06
N ALA A 23 10.82 -18.35 -27.07
CA ALA A 23 11.94 -18.13 -27.97
C ALA A 23 11.78 -16.83 -28.80
N ARG A 24 10.57 -16.57 -29.32
CA ARG A 24 10.28 -15.30 -30.02
C ARG A 24 10.48 -14.10 -29.11
N ASN A 25 10.02 -14.17 -27.87
CA ASN A 25 10.17 -13.08 -26.89
C ASN A 25 11.65 -12.79 -26.55
N LEU A 26 12.52 -13.80 -26.67
CA LEU A 26 13.96 -13.69 -26.41
C LEU A 26 14.79 -13.37 -27.66
N GLY A 27 14.20 -13.36 -28.85
CA GLY A 27 14.97 -13.27 -30.09
C GLY A 27 15.88 -14.47 -30.35
N LEU A 28 15.55 -15.65 -29.78
CA LEU A 28 16.34 -16.89 -29.88
C LEU A 28 15.62 -17.96 -30.72
N SER A 29 16.38 -18.96 -31.20
CA SER A 29 15.76 -20.11 -31.80
C SER A 29 15.11 -21.05 -30.76
N PRO A 30 14.02 -21.76 -31.09
CA PRO A 30 13.42 -22.74 -30.18
C PRO A 30 14.38 -23.82 -29.71
N ALA A 31 15.36 -24.21 -30.57
CA ALA A 31 16.41 -25.13 -30.23
C ALA A 31 17.36 -24.62 -29.16
N ALA A 32 17.76 -23.33 -29.25
CA ALA A 32 18.61 -22.70 -28.26
C ALA A 32 17.91 -22.59 -26.89
N VAL A 33 16.63 -22.20 -26.87
CA VAL A 33 15.83 -22.16 -25.66
C VAL A 33 15.66 -23.55 -25.05
N SER A 34 15.37 -24.59 -25.87
CA SER A 34 15.30 -25.95 -25.38
C SER A 34 16.60 -26.47 -24.78
N GLN A 35 17.76 -26.07 -25.33
CA GLN A 35 19.07 -26.38 -24.79
C GLN A 35 19.34 -25.66 -23.46
N ASN A 36 18.96 -24.37 -23.35
CA ASN A 36 19.07 -23.63 -22.11
C ASN A 36 18.22 -24.27 -20.99
N LEU A 37 16.98 -24.66 -21.29
CA LEU A 37 16.11 -25.37 -20.35
C LEU A 37 16.72 -26.69 -19.90
N ALA A 38 17.21 -27.50 -20.82
CA ALA A 38 17.82 -28.78 -20.50
C ALA A 38 19.08 -28.60 -19.61
N ARG A 39 19.87 -27.61 -19.87
CA ARG A 39 21.03 -27.23 -19.01
C ARG A 39 20.63 -26.79 -17.61
N LEU A 40 19.54 -26.01 -17.50
CA LEU A 40 19.02 -25.57 -16.22
C LEU A 40 18.48 -26.75 -15.39
N GLU A 41 17.64 -27.61 -16.00
CA GLU A 41 17.13 -28.82 -15.36
C GLU A 41 18.25 -29.78 -14.96
N GLY A 42 19.27 -29.91 -15.80
CA GLY A 42 20.47 -30.69 -15.49
C GLY A 42 21.29 -30.13 -14.34
N HIS A 43 21.39 -28.81 -14.24
CA HIS A 43 22.06 -28.13 -13.12
C HIS A 43 21.31 -28.30 -11.78
N LEU A 44 19.99 -28.18 -11.83
CA LEU A 44 19.14 -28.31 -10.65
C LEU A 44 18.82 -29.77 -10.28
N GLN A 45 19.16 -30.73 -11.14
CA GLN A 45 18.83 -32.17 -11.03
C GLN A 45 17.34 -32.42 -10.85
N VAL A 46 16.50 -31.50 -11.36
CA VAL A 46 15.03 -31.55 -11.26
C VAL A 46 14.40 -31.11 -12.57
N ARG A 47 13.32 -31.74 -12.98
CA ARG A 47 12.52 -31.29 -14.12
C ARG A 47 11.60 -30.13 -13.72
N LEU A 48 11.74 -29.02 -14.42
CA LEU A 48 10.91 -27.83 -14.23
C LEU A 48 9.69 -27.81 -15.15
N LEU A 49 9.83 -28.44 -16.35
CA LEU A 49 8.77 -28.54 -17.35
C LEU A 49 8.47 -30.00 -17.65
N SER A 50 7.19 -30.33 -17.72
CA SER A 50 6.70 -31.62 -18.24
C SER A 50 6.33 -31.45 -19.71
N ARG A 51 6.93 -32.29 -20.57
CA ARG A 51 6.62 -32.32 -22.00
C ARG A 51 5.70 -33.50 -22.26
N THR A 52 4.48 -33.24 -22.68
CA THR A 52 3.66 -34.24 -23.38
C THR A 52 3.68 -33.90 -24.87
N THR A 53 3.39 -34.85 -25.73
CA THR A 53 3.37 -34.66 -27.20
C THR A 53 2.34 -33.61 -27.65
N ARG A 54 1.44 -33.16 -26.79
CA ARG A 54 0.36 -32.22 -27.09
C ARG A 54 0.38 -30.91 -26.25
N SER A 55 1.09 -30.87 -25.13
CA SER A 55 1.13 -29.68 -24.27
C SER A 55 2.40 -29.61 -23.42
N MET A 56 2.82 -28.40 -23.10
CA MET A 56 3.83 -28.11 -22.11
C MET A 56 3.12 -27.73 -20.80
N ALA A 57 3.53 -28.32 -19.70
CA ALA A 57 3.05 -27.99 -18.38
C ALA A 57 4.24 -27.68 -17.44
N VAL A 58 4.05 -26.77 -16.53
CA VAL A 58 5.02 -26.48 -15.48
C VAL A 58 4.87 -27.53 -14.38
N THR A 59 5.97 -28.13 -13.93
CA THR A 59 5.94 -29.06 -12.80
C THR A 59 5.75 -28.33 -11.47
N PRO A 60 5.35 -28.99 -10.37
CA PRO A 60 5.32 -28.36 -9.04
C PRO A 60 6.66 -27.72 -8.64
N ALA A 61 7.78 -28.41 -8.92
CA ALA A 61 9.12 -27.85 -8.71
C ALA A 61 9.39 -26.64 -9.61
N GLY A 62 8.94 -26.71 -10.88
CA GLY A 62 9.03 -25.60 -11.83
C GLY A 62 8.24 -24.36 -11.36
N ALA A 63 7.04 -24.55 -10.86
CA ALA A 63 6.22 -23.46 -10.32
C ALA A 63 6.90 -22.82 -9.11
N GLN A 64 7.40 -23.63 -8.18
CA GLN A 64 8.14 -23.13 -7.03
C GLN A 64 9.42 -22.37 -7.43
N TYR A 65 10.15 -22.90 -8.41
CA TYR A 65 11.37 -22.27 -8.90
C TYR A 65 11.05 -20.96 -9.64
N TYR A 66 10.01 -20.95 -10.49
CA TYR A 66 9.55 -19.74 -11.20
C TYR A 66 9.25 -18.59 -10.23
N GLU A 67 8.46 -18.86 -9.19
CA GLU A 67 8.14 -17.83 -8.17
C GLU A 67 9.38 -17.23 -7.50
N ARG A 68 10.46 -17.97 -7.41
CA ARG A 68 11.72 -17.48 -6.82
C ARG A 68 12.62 -16.73 -7.80
N VAL A 69 12.64 -17.15 -9.08
CA VAL A 69 13.59 -16.59 -10.05
C VAL A 69 13.05 -15.46 -10.89
N LYS A 70 11.72 -15.31 -11.01
CA LYS A 70 11.11 -14.19 -11.75
C LYS A 70 11.57 -12.80 -11.25
N HIS A 71 11.92 -12.70 -9.96
CA HIS A 71 12.44 -11.47 -9.35
C HIS A 71 13.90 -11.18 -9.72
N ILE A 72 14.72 -12.21 -9.96
CA ILE A 72 16.15 -12.05 -10.30
C ILE A 72 16.32 -11.32 -11.64
N GLU A 73 15.49 -11.64 -12.64
CA GLU A 73 15.53 -10.94 -13.93
C GLU A 73 15.18 -9.45 -13.78
N ARG A 74 14.19 -9.17 -12.94
CA ARG A 74 13.79 -7.80 -12.62
C ARG A 74 14.88 -7.03 -11.88
N ASP A 75 15.46 -7.65 -10.83
CA ASP A 75 16.52 -7.01 -10.02
C ASP A 75 17.76 -6.70 -10.87
N LEU A 76 18.09 -7.60 -11.81
CA LEU A 76 19.18 -7.36 -12.75
C LEU A 76 18.87 -6.20 -13.70
N ALA A 77 17.66 -6.16 -14.27
CA ALA A 77 17.23 -5.07 -15.15
C ALA A 77 17.21 -3.72 -14.40
N LEU A 78 16.80 -3.69 -13.14
CA LEU A 78 16.84 -2.51 -12.28
C LEU A 78 18.28 -2.05 -12.00
N ALA A 79 19.18 -2.99 -11.74
CA ALA A 79 20.60 -2.69 -11.53
C ALA A 79 21.26 -2.13 -12.80
N GLU A 80 20.95 -2.69 -13.97
CA GLU A 80 21.42 -2.21 -15.26
C GLU A 80 20.88 -0.81 -15.58
N GLN A 81 19.59 -0.54 -15.34
CA GLN A 81 18.97 0.78 -15.53
C GLN A 81 19.56 1.85 -14.61
N ALA A 82 19.84 1.50 -13.35
CA ALA A 82 20.41 2.43 -12.38
C ALA A 82 21.80 2.97 -12.81
N ILE A 83 22.54 2.18 -13.58
CA ILE A 83 23.88 2.51 -14.01
C ILE A 83 23.91 3.16 -15.40
N THR A 84 23.01 2.73 -16.32
CA THR A 84 23.12 3.08 -17.74
C THR A 84 22.42 4.36 -18.12
N THR A 85 21.40 4.81 -17.38
CA THR A 85 20.62 6.00 -17.77
C THR A 85 19.99 6.71 -16.55
N PRO A 86 20.76 7.55 -15.83
CA PRO A 86 20.22 8.32 -14.70
C PRO A 86 19.08 9.27 -15.09
N ASP A 87 19.03 9.73 -16.34
CA ASP A 87 18.09 10.73 -16.89
C ASP A 87 17.07 10.14 -17.90
N SER A 88 16.90 8.81 -17.98
CA SER A 88 15.91 8.26 -18.90
C SER A 88 14.48 8.53 -18.41
N GLU A 89 13.59 8.85 -19.36
CA GLU A 89 12.17 8.97 -19.10
C GLU A 89 11.66 7.69 -18.40
N PRO A 90 10.94 7.80 -17.26
CA PRO A 90 10.49 6.64 -16.52
C PRO A 90 9.50 5.82 -17.35
N GLN A 91 9.73 4.50 -17.45
CA GLN A 91 8.94 3.60 -18.28
C GLN A 91 8.71 2.24 -17.58
N GLY A 92 7.76 1.48 -18.11
CA GLY A 92 7.42 0.15 -17.63
C GLY A 92 6.32 0.17 -16.55
N ARG A 93 6.16 -0.94 -15.79
CA ARG A 93 5.13 -1.06 -14.75
C ARG A 93 5.61 -0.42 -13.46
N LEU A 94 4.76 0.38 -12.83
CA LEU A 94 4.91 0.89 -11.46
C LEU A 94 3.75 0.35 -10.62
N CYS A 95 4.05 -0.55 -9.69
CA CYS A 95 3.08 -1.08 -8.75
C CYS A 95 3.19 -0.37 -7.39
N ILE A 96 2.11 0.31 -7.01
CA ILE A 96 1.98 1.07 -5.79
C ILE A 96 0.99 0.35 -4.88
N ALA A 97 1.41 -0.11 -3.70
CA ALA A 97 0.49 -0.61 -2.70
C ALA A 97 0.20 0.47 -1.64
N SER A 98 -1.01 0.49 -1.09
CA SER A 98 -1.38 1.45 -0.06
C SER A 98 -2.38 0.85 0.92
N THR A 99 -2.53 1.47 2.10
CA THR A 99 -3.70 1.23 2.94
C THR A 99 -4.96 1.56 2.16
N SER A 100 -6.05 0.83 2.42
CA SER A 100 -7.28 0.94 1.64
C SER A 100 -7.80 2.38 1.59
N ALA A 101 -7.92 3.04 2.73
CA ALA A 101 -8.43 4.40 2.81
C ALA A 101 -7.53 5.43 2.11
N PHE A 102 -6.21 5.43 2.39
CA PHE A 102 -5.28 6.38 1.77
C PHE A 102 -5.16 6.15 0.26
N GLY A 103 -5.13 4.89 -0.16
CA GLY A 103 -5.12 4.52 -1.58
C GLY A 103 -6.36 5.03 -2.33
N ARG A 104 -7.55 4.85 -1.75
CA ARG A 104 -8.83 5.24 -2.37
C ARG A 104 -9.04 6.74 -2.38
N HIS A 105 -8.84 7.40 -1.26
CA HIS A 105 -9.23 8.81 -1.09
C HIS A 105 -8.12 9.81 -1.42
N VAL A 106 -6.85 9.40 -1.38
CA VAL A 106 -5.71 10.28 -1.65
C VAL A 106 -5.00 9.89 -2.95
N LEU A 107 -4.56 8.62 -3.10
CA LEU A 107 -3.76 8.25 -4.26
C LEU A 107 -4.58 8.12 -5.54
N ALA A 108 -5.72 7.43 -5.51
CA ALA A 108 -6.52 7.19 -6.70
C ALA A 108 -6.90 8.48 -7.45
N PRO A 109 -7.29 9.59 -6.79
CA PRO A 109 -7.51 10.87 -7.45
C PRO A 109 -6.25 11.47 -8.10
N LEU A 110 -5.05 11.15 -7.62
CA LEU A 110 -3.79 11.68 -8.13
C LEU A 110 -3.25 10.88 -9.34
N ILE A 111 -3.60 9.59 -9.45
CA ILE A 111 -3.07 8.69 -10.49
C ILE A 111 -3.35 9.18 -11.92
N PRO A 112 -4.53 9.69 -12.30
CA PRO A 112 -4.78 10.14 -13.67
C PRO A 112 -3.82 11.23 -14.13
N ALA A 113 -3.57 12.25 -13.29
CA ALA A 113 -2.64 13.33 -13.62
C ALA A 113 -1.19 12.85 -13.64
N PHE A 114 -0.81 11.95 -12.73
CA PHE A 114 0.50 11.30 -12.74
C PHE A 114 0.72 10.47 -14.01
N SER A 115 -0.27 9.68 -14.42
CA SER A 115 -0.21 8.88 -15.66
C SER A 115 -0.09 9.76 -16.90
N ALA A 116 -0.77 10.91 -16.94
CA ALA A 116 -0.65 11.87 -18.04
C ALA A 116 0.74 12.51 -18.09
N ARG A 117 1.38 12.76 -16.93
CA ARG A 117 2.74 13.32 -16.85
C ARG A 117 3.82 12.30 -17.27
N TYR A 118 3.57 11.00 -17.08
CA TYR A 118 4.51 9.91 -17.38
C TYR A 118 3.84 8.81 -18.22
N PRO A 119 3.59 9.07 -19.51
CA PRO A 119 2.77 8.21 -20.37
C PRO A 119 3.37 6.83 -20.67
N LEU A 120 4.70 6.66 -20.46
CA LEU A 120 5.38 5.38 -20.63
C LEU A 120 5.29 4.47 -19.40
N LEU A 121 4.68 4.95 -18.29
CA LEU A 121 4.42 4.14 -17.11
C LEU A 121 3.05 3.47 -17.19
N SER A 122 3.02 2.16 -16.98
CA SER A 122 1.80 1.41 -16.65
C SER A 122 1.66 1.37 -15.13
N ILE A 123 0.65 2.04 -14.59
CA ILE A 123 0.48 2.21 -13.15
C ILE A 123 -0.54 1.21 -12.62
N GLU A 124 -0.17 0.50 -11.57
CA GLU A 124 -1.04 -0.38 -10.82
C GLU A 124 -1.14 0.08 -9.37
N LEU A 125 -2.36 0.35 -8.90
CA LEU A 125 -2.64 0.73 -7.52
C LEU A 125 -3.34 -0.42 -6.80
N VAL A 126 -2.68 -0.98 -5.78
CA VAL A 126 -3.20 -2.04 -4.91
C VAL A 126 -3.58 -1.44 -3.57
N THR A 127 -4.88 -1.44 -3.24
CA THR A 127 -5.39 -0.93 -1.96
C THR A 127 -5.70 -2.08 -1.02
N THR A 128 -4.99 -2.14 0.11
CA THR A 128 -5.16 -3.25 1.07
C THR A 128 -4.59 -2.91 2.45
N ASP A 129 -5.28 -3.31 3.50
CA ASP A 129 -4.84 -3.18 4.89
C ASP A 129 -4.13 -4.43 5.41
N ARG A 130 -4.01 -5.49 4.61
CA ARG A 130 -3.16 -6.64 4.90
C ARG A 130 -1.68 -6.31 4.67
N ARG A 131 -0.80 -7.14 5.20
CA ARG A 131 0.62 -7.09 4.85
C ARG A 131 0.82 -7.42 3.37
N VAL A 132 1.75 -6.72 2.74
CA VAL A 132 2.14 -6.90 1.35
C VAL A 132 3.61 -7.33 1.31
N ASN A 133 3.86 -8.45 0.69
CA ASN A 133 5.23 -8.88 0.44
C ASN A 133 5.71 -8.27 -0.88
N HIS A 134 6.57 -7.24 -0.80
CA HIS A 134 7.06 -6.50 -1.96
C HIS A 134 7.65 -7.42 -3.04
N ALA A 135 8.44 -8.42 -2.62
CA ALA A 135 9.09 -9.34 -3.56
C ALA A 135 8.12 -10.32 -4.21
N ARG A 136 7.16 -10.88 -3.46
CA ARG A 136 6.22 -11.89 -3.98
C ARG A 136 5.09 -11.30 -4.82
N GLU A 137 4.69 -10.07 -4.49
CA GLU A 137 3.54 -9.41 -5.11
C GLU A 137 3.99 -8.34 -6.13
N ASP A 138 5.29 -8.28 -6.47
CA ASP A 138 5.88 -7.34 -7.42
C ASP A 138 5.52 -5.87 -7.13
N VAL A 139 5.53 -5.49 -5.85
CA VAL A 139 5.25 -4.14 -5.40
C VAL A 139 6.53 -3.31 -5.41
N ASP A 140 6.55 -2.23 -6.16
CA ASP A 140 7.69 -1.32 -6.25
C ASP A 140 7.80 -0.42 -5.02
N VAL A 141 6.68 0.08 -4.54
CA VAL A 141 6.58 1.01 -3.42
C VAL A 141 5.28 0.78 -2.66
N SER A 142 5.30 0.91 -1.34
CA SER A 142 4.06 0.91 -0.58
C SER A 142 3.95 2.09 0.38
N LEU A 143 2.70 2.52 0.64
CA LEU A 143 2.37 3.56 1.61
C LEU A 143 1.65 2.91 2.79
N ARG A 144 2.28 3.01 3.96
CA ARG A 144 1.88 2.28 5.16
C ARG A 144 1.82 3.19 6.37
N ILE A 145 1.08 2.76 7.38
CA ILE A 145 1.05 3.37 8.71
C ILE A 145 1.96 2.61 9.67
N ALA A 146 2.36 3.22 10.77
CA ALA A 146 3.31 2.63 11.72
C ALA A 146 3.01 1.18 12.15
N PRO A 147 1.75 0.78 12.45
CA PRO A 147 1.44 -0.61 12.83
C PRO A 147 1.62 -1.65 11.69
N GLN A 148 1.80 -1.22 10.45
CA GLN A 148 1.97 -2.08 9.28
C GLN A 148 3.43 -2.15 8.81
N LEU A 149 4.33 -1.42 9.47
CA LEU A 149 5.76 -1.45 9.13
C LEU A 149 6.36 -2.82 9.49
N GLU A 150 7.28 -3.26 8.66
CA GLU A 150 8.05 -4.49 8.84
C GLU A 150 9.54 -4.14 8.95
N ASP A 151 10.27 -4.83 9.83
CA ASP A 151 11.70 -4.56 10.10
C ASP A 151 12.60 -4.67 8.86
N GLN A 152 12.15 -5.38 7.83
CA GLN A 152 12.90 -5.62 6.59
C GLN A 152 12.72 -4.52 5.55
N LEU A 153 11.76 -3.61 5.73
CA LEU A 153 11.47 -2.55 4.77
C LEU A 153 12.21 -1.26 5.12
N MET A 154 12.70 -0.58 4.11
CA MET A 154 13.12 0.80 4.27
C MET A 154 11.88 1.70 4.31
N ALA A 155 11.60 2.28 5.46
CA ALA A 155 10.47 3.16 5.66
C ALA A 155 10.92 4.61 5.78
N ARG A 156 10.31 5.50 5.00
CA ARG A 156 10.52 6.96 5.08
C ARG A 156 9.21 7.62 5.44
N HIS A 157 9.20 8.42 6.49
CA HIS A 157 8.06 9.24 6.87
C HIS A 157 7.79 10.30 5.80
N ILE A 158 6.57 10.37 5.27
CA ILE A 158 6.22 11.26 4.15
C ILE A 158 5.05 12.20 4.45
N ALA A 159 4.17 11.83 5.38
CA ALA A 159 3.04 12.67 5.74
C ALA A 159 2.57 12.38 7.16
N ARG A 160 2.01 13.42 7.80
CA ARG A 160 1.33 13.37 9.09
C ARG A 160 -0.10 13.86 8.91
N ILE A 161 -1.06 12.93 9.01
CA ILE A 161 -2.47 13.18 8.71
C ILE A 161 -3.23 13.43 10.01
N PRO A 162 -3.93 14.56 10.16
CA PRO A 162 -4.81 14.77 11.30
C PRO A 162 -5.94 13.74 11.34
N PHE A 163 -6.25 13.26 12.54
CA PHE A 163 -7.46 12.51 12.81
C PHE A 163 -8.49 13.42 13.51
N ILE A 164 -9.74 13.23 13.17
CA ILE A 164 -10.87 13.97 13.72
C ILE A 164 -11.87 12.99 14.32
N CYS A 165 -12.20 13.17 15.61
CA CYS A 165 -13.32 12.50 16.22
C CYS A 165 -14.59 13.22 15.78
N CYS A 166 -15.60 12.45 15.31
CA CYS A 166 -16.84 13.03 14.80
C CYS A 166 -18.03 12.07 14.96
N ALA A 167 -19.22 12.62 14.86
CA ALA A 167 -20.48 11.87 14.86
C ALA A 167 -21.54 12.62 14.06
N ALA A 168 -22.61 11.92 13.65
CA ALA A 168 -23.77 12.56 13.04
C ALA A 168 -24.54 13.39 14.08
N PRO A 169 -25.12 14.56 13.67
CA PRO A 169 -25.91 15.40 14.56
C PRO A 169 -27.05 14.65 15.27
N GLY A 170 -27.75 13.75 14.57
CA GLY A 170 -28.86 12.98 15.14
C GLY A 170 -28.40 12.03 16.25
N TYR A 171 -27.21 11.42 16.11
CA TYR A 171 -26.64 10.62 17.19
C TYR A 171 -26.37 11.50 18.43
N LEU A 172 -25.77 12.67 18.26
CA LEU A 172 -25.43 13.58 19.35
C LEU A 172 -26.68 14.18 20.03
N GLN A 173 -27.77 14.42 19.29
CA GLN A 173 -29.04 14.83 19.85
C GLN A 173 -29.62 13.80 20.80
N ASN A 174 -29.47 12.52 20.46
CA ASN A 174 -30.04 11.40 21.24
C ASN A 174 -29.15 10.96 22.41
N ALA A 175 -27.82 10.94 22.19
CA ALA A 175 -26.83 10.40 23.14
C ALA A 175 -26.10 11.47 23.96
N GLY A 176 -26.28 12.74 23.62
CA GLY A 176 -25.50 13.85 24.17
C GLY A 176 -24.19 14.08 23.44
N VAL A 177 -23.56 15.23 23.68
CA VAL A 177 -22.26 15.61 23.13
C VAL A 177 -21.20 15.34 24.20
N PRO A 178 -20.20 14.46 23.95
CA PRO A 178 -19.14 14.23 24.92
C PRO A 178 -18.26 15.49 25.04
N ALA A 179 -18.13 16.00 26.26
CA ALA A 179 -17.30 17.18 26.52
C ALA A 179 -15.81 16.87 26.48
N THR A 180 -15.41 15.64 26.78
CA THR A 180 -14.00 15.21 26.87
C THR A 180 -13.82 13.83 26.27
N PRO A 181 -12.59 13.45 25.85
CA PRO A 181 -12.30 12.10 25.37
C PRO A 181 -12.64 10.99 26.38
N GLU A 182 -12.57 11.27 27.67
CA GLU A 182 -12.90 10.30 28.73
C GLU A 182 -14.41 9.98 28.76
N ALA A 183 -15.26 10.91 28.30
CA ALA A 183 -16.69 10.67 28.18
C ALA A 183 -17.04 9.65 27.07
N LEU A 184 -16.11 9.28 26.19
CA LEU A 184 -16.32 8.24 25.17
C LEU A 184 -16.72 6.88 25.79
N ARG A 185 -16.38 6.63 27.03
CA ARG A 185 -16.82 5.42 27.76
C ARG A 185 -18.36 5.34 27.94
N GLU A 186 -19.05 6.46 27.81
CA GLU A 186 -20.51 6.55 27.94
C GLU A 186 -21.20 6.49 26.55
N HIS A 187 -20.40 6.52 25.47
CA HIS A 187 -20.88 6.55 24.11
C HIS A 187 -20.59 5.25 23.35
N ARG A 188 -21.37 5.02 22.29
CA ARG A 188 -21.06 3.99 21.31
C ARG A 188 -19.99 4.50 20.35
N CYS A 189 -18.87 3.77 20.23
CA CYS A 189 -17.75 4.11 19.38
C CYS A 189 -17.64 3.13 18.19
N LEU A 190 -17.28 3.65 17.02
CA LEU A 190 -17.09 2.91 15.79
C LEU A 190 -15.58 2.70 15.60
N VAL A 191 -15.10 1.48 15.85
CA VAL A 191 -13.67 1.21 16.03
C VAL A 191 -13.13 0.34 14.90
N PHE A 192 -12.03 0.80 14.30
CA PHE A 192 -11.31 0.05 13.29
C PHE A 192 -10.50 -1.08 13.91
N ARG A 193 -10.58 -2.28 13.33
CA ARG A 193 -9.80 -3.45 13.68
C ARG A 193 -8.84 -3.80 12.54
N TYR A 194 -7.54 -3.84 12.84
CA TYR A 194 -6.54 -4.23 11.84
C TYR A 194 -6.74 -5.69 11.39
N PRO A 195 -6.86 -5.97 10.08
CA PRO A 195 -6.98 -7.33 9.58
C PRO A 195 -5.70 -8.14 9.74
N VAL A 196 -4.55 -7.47 9.94
CA VAL A 196 -3.23 -8.10 10.06
C VAL A 196 -3.07 -8.90 11.35
N ASP A 197 -3.51 -8.35 12.48
CA ASP A 197 -3.27 -8.90 13.81
C ASP A 197 -4.50 -8.88 14.74
N GLY A 198 -5.63 -8.38 14.23
CA GLY A 198 -6.88 -8.28 14.96
C GLY A 198 -6.91 -7.20 16.05
N ARG A 199 -5.86 -6.40 16.20
CA ARG A 199 -5.82 -5.31 17.18
C ARG A 199 -6.72 -4.15 16.75
N PHE A 200 -7.21 -3.41 17.73
CA PHE A 200 -7.98 -2.20 17.48
C PHE A 200 -7.06 -1.01 17.24
N LEU A 201 -7.47 -0.12 16.34
CA LEU A 201 -6.87 1.20 16.24
C LEU A 201 -7.21 1.97 17.52
N ARG A 202 -6.19 2.16 18.35
CA ARG A 202 -6.34 2.89 19.61
C ARG A 202 -6.53 4.38 19.35
N TRP A 203 -7.41 5.02 20.11
CA TRP A 203 -7.66 6.45 20.00
C TRP A 203 -6.78 7.20 20.99
N GLY A 204 -5.63 7.65 20.51
CA GLY A 204 -4.71 8.48 21.26
C GLY A 204 -5.11 9.95 21.22
N PHE A 205 -4.91 10.62 22.32
CA PHE A 205 -5.12 12.06 22.52
C PHE A 205 -3.90 12.67 23.21
N MET A 206 -3.69 13.95 22.94
CA MET A 206 -2.66 14.77 23.60
C MET A 206 -3.33 15.86 24.41
N ARG A 207 -2.94 16.01 25.68
CA ARG A 207 -3.36 17.10 26.56
C ARG A 207 -2.16 17.54 27.39
N ASP A 208 -1.86 18.83 27.40
CA ASP A 208 -0.71 19.40 28.14
C ASP A 208 0.63 18.69 27.85
N GLY A 209 0.82 18.24 26.62
CA GLY A 209 2.01 17.50 26.19
C GLY A 209 2.04 16.03 26.60
N LEU A 210 1.02 15.53 27.29
CA LEU A 210 0.91 14.14 27.71
C LEU A 210 -0.04 13.36 26.79
N ARG A 211 0.42 12.17 26.38
CA ARG A 211 -0.39 11.23 25.60
C ARG A 211 -1.23 10.35 26.52
N PHE A 212 -2.51 10.18 26.19
CA PHE A 212 -3.40 9.23 26.84
C PHE A 212 -4.28 8.54 25.79
N GLU A 213 -4.91 7.44 26.15
CA GLU A 213 -5.83 6.68 25.30
C GLU A 213 -7.24 6.74 25.89
N ALA A 214 -8.24 6.89 25.01
CA ALA A 214 -9.63 6.83 25.44
C ALA A 214 -10.10 5.39 25.62
N GLU A 215 -10.93 5.18 26.66
CA GLU A 215 -11.67 3.95 26.86
C GLU A 215 -13.07 4.08 26.21
N PHE A 216 -13.60 2.97 25.69
CA PHE A 216 -14.90 2.94 25.03
C PHE A 216 -15.92 2.19 25.86
N GLY A 217 -17.17 2.68 25.90
CA GLY A 217 -18.27 2.01 26.58
C GLY A 217 -18.78 0.82 25.76
N SER A 218 -19.26 1.08 24.57
CA SER A 218 -19.71 0.06 23.61
C SER A 218 -19.09 0.31 22.25
N VAL A 219 -18.90 -0.75 21.45
CA VAL A 219 -18.25 -0.61 20.15
C VAL A 219 -19.03 -1.30 19.03
N LEU A 220 -19.06 -0.69 17.85
CA LEU A 220 -19.27 -1.36 16.57
C LEU A 220 -17.92 -1.44 15.87
N ILE A 221 -17.62 -2.57 15.28
CA ILE A 221 -16.26 -2.89 14.79
C ILE A 221 -16.34 -3.16 13.30
N SER A 222 -15.40 -2.59 12.55
CA SER A 222 -15.11 -2.97 11.16
C SER A 222 -13.63 -2.92 10.88
N ASP A 223 -13.18 -3.66 9.89
CA ASP A 223 -11.86 -3.58 9.27
C ASP A 223 -11.86 -2.75 7.97
N ASP A 224 -12.96 -2.05 7.71
CA ASP A 224 -13.14 -1.13 6.60
C ASP A 224 -13.52 0.27 7.13
N ILE A 225 -12.67 1.26 6.82
CA ILE A 225 -12.88 2.65 7.26
C ILE A 225 -14.09 3.29 6.58
N ASP A 226 -14.38 2.95 5.32
CA ASP A 226 -15.56 3.48 4.64
C ASP A 226 -16.85 2.90 5.24
N ALA A 227 -16.83 1.65 5.66
CA ALA A 227 -17.96 1.06 6.41
C ALA A 227 -18.19 1.79 7.73
N LEU A 228 -17.11 2.09 8.50
CA LEU A 228 -17.22 2.89 9.73
C LEU A 228 -17.75 4.30 9.45
N THR A 229 -17.31 4.92 8.36
CA THR A 229 -17.80 6.23 7.91
C THR A 229 -19.30 6.18 7.62
N GLN A 230 -19.76 5.16 6.90
CA GLN A 230 -21.21 4.98 6.62
C GLN A 230 -22.00 4.73 7.90
N MET A 231 -21.49 3.92 8.84
CA MET A 231 -22.13 3.74 10.14
C MET A 231 -22.26 5.05 10.91
N ALA A 232 -21.22 5.91 10.89
CA ALA A 232 -21.24 7.20 11.54
C ALA A 232 -22.29 8.14 10.92
N LEU A 233 -22.36 8.21 9.58
CA LEU A 233 -23.35 9.00 8.84
C LEU A 233 -24.80 8.58 9.14
N HIS A 234 -25.02 7.29 9.49
CA HIS A 234 -26.32 6.73 9.86
C HIS A 234 -26.50 6.61 11.38
N GLU A 235 -25.96 7.57 12.14
CA GLU A 235 -26.14 7.70 13.59
C GLU A 235 -25.65 6.48 14.40
N GLY A 236 -24.70 5.73 13.84
CA GLY A 236 -24.13 4.51 14.45
C GLY A 236 -23.35 4.78 15.73
N GLY A 237 -22.80 5.97 15.91
CA GLY A 237 -21.95 6.33 17.04
C GLY A 237 -20.88 7.35 16.68
N ILE A 238 -19.94 7.51 17.60
CA ILE A 238 -18.75 8.37 17.42
C ILE A 238 -17.68 7.57 16.69
N THR A 239 -17.01 8.19 15.71
CA THR A 239 -15.89 7.61 15.01
C THR A 239 -14.68 8.53 15.03
N ARG A 240 -13.48 7.98 14.77
CA ARG A 240 -12.24 8.72 14.58
C ARG A 240 -11.73 8.45 13.18
N LEU A 241 -11.79 9.45 12.32
CA LEU A 241 -11.46 9.36 10.90
C LEU A 241 -10.31 10.28 10.54
N ALA A 242 -9.55 9.89 9.51
CA ALA A 242 -8.55 10.77 8.92
C ALA A 242 -9.21 11.98 8.24
N GLU A 243 -8.55 13.14 8.29
CA GLU A 243 -9.07 14.40 7.77
C GLU A 243 -9.55 14.30 6.32
N PHE A 244 -8.82 13.60 5.45
CA PHE A 244 -9.18 13.44 4.03
C PHE A 244 -10.49 12.66 3.79
N ILE A 245 -10.94 11.87 4.78
CA ILE A 245 -12.21 11.15 4.72
C ILE A 245 -13.34 12.05 5.24
N VAL A 246 -13.12 12.66 6.40
CA VAL A 246 -14.18 13.35 7.12
C VAL A 246 -14.48 14.75 6.56
N ARG A 247 -13.52 15.40 5.91
CA ARG A 247 -13.63 16.79 5.43
C ARG A 247 -14.91 17.06 4.59
N PRO A 248 -15.30 16.25 3.60
CA PRO A 248 -16.53 16.47 2.84
C PRO A 248 -17.80 16.38 3.71
N HIS A 249 -17.80 15.52 4.71
CA HIS A 249 -18.93 15.30 5.62
C HIS A 249 -19.03 16.41 6.67
N LEU A 250 -17.92 16.99 7.10
CA LEU A 250 -17.91 18.19 7.94
C LEU A 250 -18.43 19.40 7.15
N ALA A 251 -17.96 19.57 5.92
CA ALA A 251 -18.37 20.68 5.05
C ALA A 251 -19.88 20.64 4.74
N SER A 252 -20.48 19.47 4.64
CA SER A 252 -21.93 19.29 4.44
C SER A 252 -22.76 19.33 5.72
N GLY A 253 -22.12 19.31 6.89
CA GLY A 253 -22.79 19.19 8.20
C GLY A 253 -23.34 17.79 8.50
N ALA A 254 -23.03 16.77 7.66
CA ALA A 254 -23.45 15.39 7.88
C ALA A 254 -22.73 14.75 9.08
N LEU A 255 -21.53 15.20 9.39
CA LEU A 255 -20.79 14.89 10.61
C LEU A 255 -20.40 16.20 11.31
N VAL A 256 -20.26 16.14 12.63
CA VAL A 256 -19.84 17.25 13.48
C VAL A 256 -18.55 16.83 14.19
N PRO A 257 -17.49 17.69 14.21
CA PRO A 257 -16.26 17.38 14.92
C PRO A 257 -16.47 17.48 16.44
N LEU A 258 -15.67 16.69 17.16
CA LEU A 258 -15.69 16.64 18.63
C LEU A 258 -14.30 16.96 19.18
N PHE A 259 -14.27 17.59 20.36
CA PHE A 259 -13.04 17.91 21.12
C PHE A 259 -12.12 18.97 20.51
N GLU A 260 -12.45 19.56 19.36
CA GLU A 260 -11.57 20.53 18.69
C GLU A 260 -11.48 21.88 19.42
N TYR A 261 -12.58 22.28 20.08
CA TYR A 261 -12.65 23.56 20.80
C TYR A 261 -13.43 23.42 22.09
N SER A 262 -12.89 23.99 23.17
CA SER A 262 -13.65 24.28 24.39
C SER A 262 -14.29 25.66 24.29
N ASP A 263 -15.19 25.99 25.22
CA ASP A 263 -15.80 27.36 25.35
C ASP A 263 -14.75 28.47 25.52
N SER A 264 -13.53 28.12 25.93
CA SER A 264 -12.38 29.02 26.02
C SER A 264 -11.62 29.24 24.71
N GLY A 265 -12.04 28.61 23.61
CA GLY A 265 -11.37 28.67 22.30
C GLY A 265 -10.11 27.79 22.17
N GLN A 266 -9.76 27.05 23.23
CA GLN A 266 -8.67 26.06 23.18
C GLN A 266 -9.23 24.66 23.00
N ALA A 267 -8.54 23.85 22.19
CA ALA A 267 -8.87 22.41 22.06
C ALA A 267 -8.73 21.72 23.43
N TYR A 268 -9.76 21.00 23.86
CA TYR A 268 -9.72 20.28 25.13
C TYR A 268 -8.67 19.15 25.13
N ALA A 269 -8.53 18.47 24.01
CA ALA A 269 -7.47 17.52 23.74
C ALA A 269 -7.28 17.39 22.21
N GLN A 270 -6.03 17.31 21.77
CA GLN A 270 -5.72 17.09 20.37
C GLN A 270 -5.75 15.61 20.06
N THR A 271 -6.43 15.22 19.00
CA THR A 271 -6.42 13.84 18.50
C THR A 271 -5.05 13.50 17.91
N GLU A 272 -4.47 12.38 18.32
CA GLU A 272 -3.18 11.93 17.81
C GLU A 272 -3.24 11.71 16.29
N PRO A 273 -2.34 12.33 15.50
CA PRO A 273 -2.33 12.19 14.04
C PRO A 273 -1.84 10.81 13.60
N MET A 274 -2.04 10.50 12.33
CA MET A 274 -1.56 9.29 11.69
C MET A 274 -0.35 9.61 10.81
N ASP A 275 0.76 8.95 11.07
CA ASP A 275 1.95 9.03 10.22
C ASP A 275 1.86 8.04 9.06
N ILE A 276 2.14 8.52 7.84
CA ILE A 276 2.25 7.73 6.62
C ILE A 276 3.71 7.57 6.24
N TYR A 277 4.09 6.34 5.95
CA TYR A 277 5.42 5.96 5.54
C TYR A 277 5.42 5.41 4.12
N LEU A 278 6.36 5.89 3.31
CA LEU A 278 6.71 5.26 2.05
C LEU A 278 7.72 4.16 2.33
N CYS A 279 7.40 2.94 1.89
CA CYS A 279 8.19 1.75 2.16
C CYS A 279 8.71 1.14 0.86
N LEU A 280 9.97 0.71 0.88
CA LEU A 280 10.68 0.03 -0.19
C LEU A 280 11.26 -1.28 0.33
N ALA A 281 11.44 -2.26 -0.55
CA ALA A 281 12.07 -3.54 -0.19
C ALA A 281 13.49 -3.33 0.35
N ASP A 282 14.27 -2.46 -0.31
CA ASP A 282 15.63 -2.09 0.08
C ASP A 282 16.05 -0.75 -0.57
N ARG A 283 17.31 -0.33 -0.35
CA ARG A 283 17.85 0.92 -0.92
C ARG A 283 17.94 0.93 -2.44
N PHE A 284 18.04 -0.23 -3.09
CA PHE A 284 18.15 -0.35 -4.54
C PHE A 284 16.79 -0.30 -5.24
N ALA A 285 15.70 -0.48 -4.49
CA ALA A 285 14.33 -0.33 -5.00
C ALA A 285 13.96 1.13 -5.33
N MET A 286 14.81 2.12 -5.01
CA MET A 286 14.65 3.53 -5.40
C MET A 286 15.00 3.75 -6.87
N THR A 287 14.21 3.18 -7.76
CA THR A 287 14.34 3.32 -9.21
C THR A 287 13.84 4.69 -9.69
N THR A 288 14.13 5.06 -10.96
CA THR A 288 13.65 6.32 -11.54
C THR A 288 12.13 6.45 -11.46
N LYS A 289 11.37 5.39 -11.76
CA LYS A 289 9.89 5.40 -11.68
C LYS A 289 9.37 5.60 -10.24
N VAL A 290 10.04 5.04 -9.24
CA VAL A 290 9.68 5.24 -7.83
C VAL A 290 10.03 6.66 -7.38
N ARG A 291 11.17 7.19 -7.81
CA ARG A 291 11.61 8.55 -7.49
C ARG A 291 10.63 9.59 -8.01
N VAL A 292 10.26 9.54 -9.30
CA VAL A 292 9.32 10.51 -9.88
C VAL A 292 7.93 10.40 -9.26
N PHE A 293 7.49 9.21 -8.83
CA PHE A 293 6.25 9.05 -8.08
C PHE A 293 6.35 9.70 -6.69
N MET A 294 7.45 9.50 -5.99
CA MET A 294 7.68 10.08 -4.67
C MET A 294 7.74 11.61 -4.72
N ASP A 295 8.40 12.16 -5.74
CA ASP A 295 8.50 13.61 -5.92
C ASP A 295 7.13 14.20 -6.28
N TYR A 296 6.38 13.56 -7.20
CA TYR A 296 5.02 13.94 -7.53
C TYR A 296 4.07 13.88 -6.32
N LEU A 297 4.18 12.82 -5.51
CA LEU A 297 3.37 12.71 -4.29
C LEU A 297 3.67 13.86 -3.32
N ARG A 298 4.93 14.26 -3.16
CA ARG A 298 5.29 15.42 -2.32
C ARG A 298 4.74 16.74 -2.88
N GLU A 299 4.75 16.92 -4.20
CA GLU A 299 4.14 18.10 -4.84
C GLU A 299 2.63 18.18 -4.54
N CYS A 300 1.94 17.03 -4.50
CA CYS A 300 0.49 16.94 -4.34
C CYS A 300 0.00 16.91 -2.89
N LEU A 301 0.81 16.38 -1.96
CA LEU A 301 0.46 16.42 -0.54
C LEU A 301 0.59 17.85 -0.03
N GLY A 302 -0.53 18.40 0.47
CA GLY A 302 -0.56 19.78 0.96
C GLY A 302 0.42 20.03 2.10
N ASP A 303 0.84 21.28 2.28
CA ASP A 303 1.80 21.70 3.32
C ASP A 303 1.37 21.29 4.74
N SER A 304 0.05 21.20 4.98
CA SER A 304 -0.51 20.76 6.26
C SER A 304 -0.18 19.31 6.65
N TRP A 305 0.19 18.48 5.67
CA TRP A 305 0.54 17.08 5.89
C TRP A 305 2.05 16.82 5.75
N GLN A 306 2.81 17.83 5.32
CA GLN A 306 4.26 17.67 5.16
C GLN A 306 4.93 17.55 6.52
N VAL A 307 5.86 16.63 6.60
CA VAL A 307 6.73 16.47 7.75
C VAL A 307 7.88 17.44 7.59
N GLN A 308 8.04 18.34 8.56
CA GLN A 308 9.25 19.17 8.63
C GLN A 308 10.46 18.22 8.77
N ALA A 309 11.43 18.39 7.86
CA ALA A 309 12.64 17.57 7.77
C ALA A 309 13.57 17.78 8.97
#